data_ba21cb535ef23a6e045ac98f41e2a5c6
#
_entry.id   ba21cb535ef23a6e045ac98f41e2a5c6
#
_cell.length_a   1.000
_cell.length_b   1.000
_cell.length_c   1.000
_cell.angle_alpha   90.00
_cell.angle_beta   90.00
_cell.angle_gamma   90.00
#
_symmetry.space_group_name_H-M   'P 1'
#
loop_
_entity.id
_entity.type
_entity.pdbx_description
1 polymer ?
#
loop_
_entity_poly.entity_id
_entity_poly.type
_entity_poly.pdbx_seq_one_letter_code
_entity_poly.pdbx_strand_id
1 'polypeptide(L)'
;MFRKLSLPVTKTPVYRKGIALIVVLVCSLLFTTQAAMAAPDGKAIFQANCASCHNPLKDATGPALQGVDKRVPSKEWLHNWIHNSAKVISSGDKYANDLFAKWNKTAMTAFPNLTTEEIDAVVTYVNSVKPPEGPKGPDVNGGQATEDNTWMYAMITVVLLLLVIVMWRVNSGLKRVAAEKEGQPVLKDLPIYRNKLAIAIAVIVVLIFAGYYITNSAVNLGRQQNYQPLQPIFYSHKVHAGINQINCLYCHAGAEKSRQAMIPSSNVCMNCHKQINEYTGAEKLVSAEGKEINGTEQIQLLYKYAGWDPAKKEYRRDAKGNIMATPIQWTKIHNLPDHVYFNHSQHVKVGQVACQRCHGPIQDMDEVYQFAPLTMGWCINCHRQTQVKFTENNYYSIFEKYNQELKDKKRDGVTVEDIGGLECQKCHY
;
A
#
# COMPACT_ATOMS: atom_id res chain seq x y z
N MET A 1 -80.14 -34.43 -35.72
CA MET A 1 -79.31 -34.76 -36.86
C MET A 1 -77.90 -34.04 -36.68
N PHE A 2 -76.99 -34.61 -35.92
CA PHE A 2 -75.64 -34.04 -35.70
C PHE A 2 -74.59 -35.06 -36.05
N ARG A 3 -73.85 -34.77 -37.12
CA ARG A 3 -72.76 -35.60 -37.67
C ARG A 3 -71.52 -35.41 -36.85
N LYS A 4 -70.99 -36.47 -36.19
CA LYS A 4 -69.71 -36.47 -35.52
C LYS A 4 -68.60 -36.59 -36.59
N LEU A 5 -67.72 -35.57 -36.65
CA LEU A 5 -66.46 -35.64 -37.39
C LEU A 5 -65.45 -36.22 -36.45
N SER A 6 -64.95 -37.40 -36.77
CA SER A 6 -63.79 -38.02 -36.13
C SER A 6 -62.50 -37.70 -36.95
N LEU A 7 -61.56 -37.00 -36.34
CA LEU A 7 -60.22 -36.79 -36.90
C LEU A 7 -59.27 -37.95 -36.55
N PRO A 8 -58.45 -38.43 -37.46
CA PRO A 8 -57.51 -39.53 -37.16
C PRO A 8 -56.28 -39.01 -36.42
N VAL A 9 -55.97 -39.66 -35.30
CA VAL A 9 -54.72 -39.44 -34.55
C VAL A 9 -53.59 -40.22 -35.22
N THR A 10 -52.72 -39.52 -35.89
CA THR A 10 -51.46 -40.11 -36.41
C THR A 10 -50.46 -40.25 -35.30
N LYS A 11 -50.10 -41.49 -34.97
CA LYS A 11 -49.03 -41.83 -34.02
C LYS A 11 -47.68 -41.64 -34.72
N THR A 12 -46.85 -40.75 -34.22
CA THR A 12 -45.43 -40.66 -34.61
C THR A 12 -44.55 -41.14 -33.44
N PRO A 13 -43.98 -42.37 -33.52
CA PRO A 13 -43.14 -42.93 -32.44
C PRO A 13 -41.68 -42.48 -32.50
N VAL A 14 -41.27 -41.64 -33.44
CA VAL A 14 -39.87 -41.28 -33.65
C VAL A 14 -39.39 -40.22 -32.67
N TYR A 15 -40.26 -39.30 -32.22
CA TYR A 15 -39.87 -38.18 -31.36
C TYR A 15 -39.49 -38.57 -29.91
N ARG A 16 -40.09 -39.66 -29.38
CA ARG A 16 -39.83 -40.11 -28.01
C ARG A 16 -38.42 -40.78 -27.87
N LYS A 17 -37.92 -41.40 -28.91
CA LYS A 17 -36.55 -42.00 -28.88
C LYS A 17 -35.44 -40.99 -29.00
N GLY A 18 -35.68 -39.86 -29.72
CA GLY A 18 -34.74 -38.77 -29.82
C GLY A 18 -34.56 -38.01 -28.52
N ILE A 19 -35.69 -37.72 -27.82
CA ILE A 19 -35.63 -37.01 -26.52
C ILE A 19 -34.98 -37.86 -25.44
N ALA A 20 -35.22 -39.16 -25.39
CA ALA A 20 -34.55 -40.06 -24.45
C ALA A 20 -33.04 -40.12 -24.68
N LEU A 21 -32.56 -40.13 -25.94
CA LEU A 21 -31.15 -40.10 -26.25
C LEU A 21 -30.46 -38.79 -25.86
N ILE A 22 -31.13 -37.64 -26.07
CA ILE A 22 -30.63 -36.33 -25.69
C ILE A 22 -30.58 -36.20 -24.17
N VAL A 23 -31.55 -36.68 -23.43
CA VAL A 23 -31.58 -36.67 -21.98
C VAL A 23 -30.46 -37.54 -21.39
N VAL A 24 -30.21 -38.71 -21.96
CA VAL A 24 -29.12 -39.60 -21.54
C VAL A 24 -27.76 -38.97 -21.86
N LEU A 25 -27.59 -38.30 -23.00
CA LEU A 25 -26.36 -37.58 -23.35
C LEU A 25 -26.11 -36.36 -22.46
N VAL A 26 -27.15 -35.60 -22.11
CA VAL A 26 -27.05 -34.47 -21.18
C VAL A 26 -26.78 -34.94 -19.75
N CYS A 27 -27.41 -36.03 -19.31
CA CYS A 27 -27.12 -36.62 -18.02
C CYS A 27 -25.69 -37.20 -17.95
N SER A 28 -25.19 -37.85 -19.02
CA SER A 28 -23.80 -38.33 -19.03
C SER A 28 -22.76 -37.22 -19.05
N LEU A 29 -23.06 -36.08 -19.67
CA LEU A 29 -22.21 -34.86 -19.61
C LEU A 29 -22.23 -34.18 -18.22
N LEU A 30 -23.31 -34.32 -17.45
CA LEU A 30 -23.42 -33.79 -16.10
C LEU A 30 -22.75 -34.67 -15.03
N PHE A 31 -22.50 -35.94 -15.32
CA PHE A 31 -21.82 -36.87 -14.39
C PHE A 31 -20.30 -36.97 -14.59
N THR A 32 -19.71 -36.26 -15.56
CA THR A 32 -18.24 -36.14 -15.70
C THR A 32 -17.65 -34.90 -14.98
N THR A 33 -18.30 -34.36 -13.95
CA THR A 33 -17.61 -33.56 -12.98
C THR A 33 -16.74 -34.50 -12.14
N GLN A 34 -15.56 -34.84 -12.67
CA GLN A 34 -14.47 -35.31 -11.82
C GLN A 34 -14.34 -34.24 -10.72
N ALA A 35 -14.50 -34.65 -9.48
CA ALA A 35 -14.11 -33.85 -8.33
C ALA A 35 -12.61 -33.54 -8.54
N ALA A 36 -12.28 -32.42 -9.12
CA ALA A 36 -10.95 -31.88 -9.10
C ALA A 36 -10.64 -31.71 -7.61
N MET A 37 -9.84 -32.62 -7.05
CA MET A 37 -9.27 -32.42 -5.71
C MET A 37 -8.56 -31.07 -5.78
N ALA A 38 -9.05 -30.10 -5.05
CA ALA A 38 -8.44 -28.79 -4.99
C ALA A 38 -6.98 -28.98 -4.59
N ALA A 39 -6.05 -28.45 -5.37
CA ALA A 39 -4.64 -28.52 -5.04
C ALA A 39 -4.44 -27.90 -3.63
N PRO A 40 -3.54 -28.49 -2.80
CA PRO A 40 -3.31 -27.99 -1.44
C PRO A 40 -2.96 -26.50 -1.45
N ASP A 41 -3.58 -25.71 -0.58
CA ASP A 41 -3.25 -24.29 -0.42
C ASP A 41 -1.91 -24.13 0.32
N GLY A 42 -0.82 -24.03 -0.45
CA GLY A 42 0.53 -23.87 0.11
C GLY A 42 0.70 -22.63 0.97
N LYS A 43 -0.06 -21.56 0.74
CA LYS A 43 -0.04 -20.34 1.57
C LYS A 43 -0.65 -20.62 2.94
N ALA A 44 -1.81 -21.23 3.00
CA ALA A 44 -2.47 -21.55 4.26
C ALA A 44 -1.63 -22.53 5.10
N ILE A 45 -1.05 -23.55 4.47
CA ILE A 45 -0.17 -24.53 5.13
C ILE A 45 1.10 -23.85 5.66
N PHE A 46 1.73 -22.98 4.87
CA PHE A 46 2.91 -22.20 5.31
C PHE A 46 2.58 -21.33 6.53
N GLN A 47 1.47 -20.61 6.50
CA GLN A 47 1.06 -19.73 7.60
C GLN A 47 0.77 -20.50 8.88
N ALA A 48 0.15 -21.67 8.78
CA ALA A 48 -0.19 -22.51 9.94
C ALA A 48 1.03 -23.19 10.58
N ASN A 49 2.01 -23.64 9.76
CA ASN A 49 3.06 -24.54 10.26
C ASN A 49 4.47 -23.96 10.21
N CYS A 50 4.78 -23.04 9.27
CA CYS A 50 6.14 -22.64 8.96
C CYS A 50 6.46 -21.19 9.35
N ALA A 51 5.46 -20.30 9.25
CA ALA A 51 5.64 -18.84 9.36
C ALA A 51 6.10 -18.36 10.75
N SER A 52 5.94 -19.18 11.79
CA SER A 52 6.42 -18.88 13.16
C SER A 52 7.95 -18.82 13.24
N CYS A 53 8.64 -19.61 12.41
CA CYS A 53 10.09 -19.73 12.43
C CYS A 53 10.76 -19.33 11.12
N HIS A 54 10.06 -19.38 10.00
CA HIS A 54 10.58 -19.10 8.67
C HIS A 54 9.87 -17.94 7.99
N ASN A 55 10.63 -17.21 7.18
CA ASN A 55 10.10 -16.22 6.26
C ASN A 55 10.51 -16.61 4.83
N PRO A 56 9.66 -16.42 3.81
CA PRO A 56 10.04 -16.73 2.44
C PRO A 56 11.30 -16.00 1.96
N LEU A 57 11.45 -14.72 2.30
CA LEU A 57 12.44 -13.84 1.69
C LEU A 57 13.66 -13.54 2.58
N LYS A 58 13.58 -13.77 3.88
CA LYS A 58 14.63 -13.41 4.83
C LYS A 58 14.84 -14.49 5.90
N ASP A 59 16.05 -14.52 6.42
CA ASP A 59 16.37 -15.32 7.60
C ASP A 59 15.61 -14.81 8.83
N ALA A 60 15.04 -15.74 9.61
CA ALA A 60 14.33 -15.46 10.85
C ALA A 60 14.90 -16.37 11.98
N THR A 61 14.06 -17.09 12.72
CA THR A 61 14.53 -18.16 13.62
C THR A 61 15.18 -19.30 12.81
N GLY A 62 14.69 -19.54 11.58
CA GLY A 62 15.28 -20.44 10.58
C GLY A 62 15.61 -19.70 9.29
N PRO A 63 16.24 -20.38 8.32
CA PRO A 63 16.63 -19.79 7.03
C PRO A 63 15.44 -19.31 6.21
N ALA A 64 15.70 -18.32 5.34
CA ALA A 64 14.78 -17.93 4.27
C ALA A 64 14.44 -19.10 3.38
N LEU A 65 13.17 -19.27 3.00
CA LEU A 65 12.74 -20.46 2.28
C LEU A 65 12.65 -20.28 0.75
N GLN A 66 12.67 -19.07 0.22
CA GLN A 66 12.68 -18.85 -1.23
C GLN A 66 13.90 -19.53 -1.87
N GLY A 67 13.69 -20.32 -2.91
CA GLY A 67 14.75 -21.09 -3.56
C GLY A 67 15.31 -22.25 -2.73
N VAL A 68 14.58 -22.71 -1.69
CA VAL A 68 15.01 -23.81 -0.84
C VAL A 68 15.23 -25.10 -1.65
N ASP A 69 14.38 -25.34 -2.63
CA ASP A 69 14.45 -26.48 -3.55
C ASP A 69 15.78 -26.57 -4.33
N LYS A 70 16.42 -25.45 -4.57
CA LYS A 70 17.72 -25.34 -5.26
C LYS A 70 18.94 -25.41 -4.33
N ARG A 71 18.73 -25.27 -3.02
CA ARG A 71 19.79 -25.22 -2.01
C ARG A 71 19.99 -26.53 -1.28
N VAL A 72 18.98 -27.38 -1.27
CA VAL A 72 19.03 -28.69 -0.60
C VAL A 72 19.54 -29.79 -1.54
N PRO A 73 20.08 -30.91 -1.02
CA PRO A 73 20.67 -31.98 -1.83
C PRO A 73 19.67 -32.61 -2.83
N SER A 74 18.44 -32.84 -2.41
CA SER A 74 17.35 -33.35 -3.26
C SER A 74 15.99 -32.99 -2.69
N LYS A 75 14.95 -33.15 -3.53
CA LYS A 75 13.56 -32.95 -3.11
C LYS A 75 13.14 -33.94 -2.02
N GLU A 76 13.56 -35.20 -2.17
CA GLU A 76 13.29 -36.27 -1.18
C GLU A 76 13.98 -35.97 0.16
N TRP A 77 15.21 -35.43 0.10
CA TRP A 77 15.90 -34.97 1.30
C TRP A 77 15.09 -33.88 2.02
N LEU A 78 14.52 -32.91 1.28
CA LEU A 78 13.69 -31.85 1.85
C LEU A 78 12.42 -32.41 2.53
N HIS A 79 11.74 -33.35 1.89
CA HIS A 79 10.58 -34.01 2.47
C HIS A 79 10.94 -34.72 3.78
N ASN A 80 12.03 -35.52 3.78
CA ASN A 80 12.52 -36.24 4.96
C ASN A 80 12.92 -35.24 6.09
N TRP A 81 13.57 -34.14 5.72
CA TRP A 81 13.93 -33.08 6.67
C TRP A 81 12.71 -32.46 7.32
N ILE A 82 11.70 -32.11 6.57
CA ILE A 82 10.46 -31.52 7.10
C ILE A 82 9.69 -32.53 7.95
N HIS A 83 9.61 -33.79 7.52
CA HIS A 83 8.94 -34.83 8.31
C HIS A 83 9.64 -35.09 9.65
N ASN A 84 10.97 -35.16 9.67
CA ASN A 84 11.72 -35.37 10.90
C ASN A 84 13.20 -34.96 10.77
N SER A 85 13.49 -33.70 11.02
CA SER A 85 14.85 -33.15 10.97
C SER A 85 15.81 -33.84 11.94
N ALA A 86 15.34 -34.20 13.14
CA ALA A 86 16.16 -34.87 14.14
C ALA A 86 16.64 -36.27 13.65
N LYS A 87 15.81 -36.97 12.93
CA LYS A 87 16.17 -38.28 12.32
C LYS A 87 17.25 -38.09 11.24
N VAL A 88 17.14 -37.06 10.40
CA VAL A 88 18.12 -36.77 9.35
C VAL A 88 19.46 -36.32 9.96
N ILE A 89 19.45 -35.53 11.03
CA ILE A 89 20.67 -35.17 11.75
C ILE A 89 21.35 -36.39 12.36
N SER A 90 20.57 -37.25 13.03
CA SER A 90 21.11 -38.44 13.71
C SER A 90 21.61 -39.52 12.72
N SER A 91 21.20 -39.50 11.46
CA SER A 91 21.73 -40.39 10.43
C SER A 91 23.16 -40.08 9.98
N GLY A 92 23.72 -38.99 10.46
CA GLY A 92 25.07 -38.55 10.08
C GLY A 92 25.14 -37.79 8.75
N ASP A 93 24.00 -37.39 8.18
CA ASP A 93 23.96 -36.59 6.96
C ASP A 93 24.77 -35.32 7.12
N LYS A 94 25.77 -35.13 6.26
CA LYS A 94 26.71 -34.01 6.36
C LYS A 94 26.00 -32.66 6.21
N TYR A 95 25.11 -32.53 5.20
CA TYR A 95 24.42 -31.26 4.95
C TYR A 95 23.48 -30.88 6.11
N ALA A 96 22.77 -31.87 6.67
CA ALA A 96 21.91 -31.68 7.83
C ALA A 96 22.70 -31.22 9.08
N ASN A 97 23.85 -31.84 9.33
CA ASN A 97 24.70 -31.50 10.47
C ASN A 97 25.34 -30.12 10.31
N ASP A 98 25.80 -29.74 9.11
CA ASP A 98 26.33 -28.43 8.79
C ASP A 98 25.24 -27.36 8.96
N LEU A 99 24.03 -27.63 8.46
CA LEU A 99 22.88 -26.74 8.61
C LEU A 99 22.51 -26.55 10.10
N PHE A 100 22.42 -27.64 10.85
CA PHE A 100 22.14 -27.62 12.27
C PHE A 100 23.19 -26.82 13.09
N ALA A 101 24.47 -27.00 12.77
CA ALA A 101 25.55 -26.24 13.38
C ALA A 101 25.45 -24.74 13.06
N LYS A 102 25.16 -24.40 11.79
CA LYS A 102 25.01 -23.02 11.33
C LYS A 102 23.88 -22.27 12.05
N TRP A 103 22.82 -22.98 12.42
CA TRP A 103 21.63 -22.38 13.06
C TRP A 103 21.61 -22.63 14.59
N ASN A 104 22.76 -22.47 15.23
CA ASN A 104 22.95 -22.54 16.69
C ASN A 104 22.41 -23.82 17.35
N LYS A 105 22.49 -24.92 16.60
CA LYS A 105 21.95 -26.24 17.05
C LYS A 105 20.46 -26.22 17.37
N THR A 106 19.72 -25.34 16.70
CA THR A 106 18.25 -25.29 16.82
C THR A 106 17.66 -26.34 15.89
N ALA A 107 17.02 -27.38 16.45
CA ALA A 107 16.35 -28.40 15.68
C ALA A 107 15.00 -27.86 15.15
N MET A 108 14.73 -28.10 13.87
CA MET A 108 13.44 -27.81 13.28
C MET A 108 12.36 -28.75 13.85
N THR A 109 11.18 -28.22 14.13
CA THR A 109 10.02 -29.02 14.54
C THR A 109 9.65 -30.04 13.44
N ALA A 110 9.34 -31.26 13.82
CA ALA A 110 8.92 -32.33 12.90
C ALA A 110 7.44 -32.16 12.50
N PHE A 111 7.14 -32.37 11.22
CA PHE A 111 5.78 -32.31 10.66
C PHE A 111 5.43 -33.64 9.95
N PRO A 112 5.26 -34.74 10.71
CA PRO A 112 5.06 -36.08 10.12
C PRO A 112 3.73 -36.24 9.37
N ASN A 113 2.76 -35.37 9.60
CA ASN A 113 1.41 -35.45 9.05
C ASN A 113 1.26 -34.69 7.73
N LEU A 114 2.25 -33.90 7.30
CA LEU A 114 2.19 -33.21 6.01
C LEU A 114 2.46 -34.21 4.87
N THR A 115 1.63 -34.21 3.86
CA THR A 115 1.87 -35.01 2.65
C THR A 115 2.95 -34.40 1.78
N THR A 116 3.52 -35.16 0.88
CA THR A 116 4.52 -34.69 -0.10
C THR A 116 3.97 -33.61 -1.00
N GLU A 117 2.69 -33.70 -1.40
CA GLU A 117 1.97 -32.72 -2.20
C GLU A 117 1.78 -31.40 -1.44
N GLU A 118 1.49 -31.47 -0.13
CA GLU A 118 1.37 -30.28 0.72
C GLU A 118 2.71 -29.56 0.91
N ILE A 119 3.79 -30.31 1.09
CA ILE A 119 5.15 -29.74 1.17
C ILE A 119 5.52 -29.10 -0.17
N ASP A 120 5.22 -29.73 -1.30
CA ASP A 120 5.46 -29.16 -2.62
C ASP A 120 4.64 -27.88 -2.87
N ALA A 121 3.40 -27.85 -2.40
CA ALA A 121 2.57 -26.65 -2.47
C ALA A 121 3.17 -25.51 -1.64
N VAL A 122 3.72 -25.79 -0.46
CA VAL A 122 4.44 -24.81 0.37
C VAL A 122 5.69 -24.30 -0.37
N VAL A 123 6.49 -25.18 -0.96
CA VAL A 123 7.70 -24.79 -1.72
C VAL A 123 7.31 -23.91 -2.92
N THR A 124 6.25 -24.28 -3.64
CA THR A 124 5.71 -23.47 -4.75
C THR A 124 5.28 -22.08 -4.26
N TYR A 125 4.57 -22.04 -3.15
CA TYR A 125 4.14 -20.75 -2.54
C TYR A 125 5.34 -19.89 -2.17
N VAL A 126 6.31 -20.38 -1.39
CA VAL A 126 7.46 -19.55 -0.96
C VAL A 126 8.30 -19.06 -2.11
N ASN A 127 8.41 -19.82 -3.21
CA ASN A 127 9.09 -19.42 -4.43
C ASN A 127 8.31 -18.36 -5.23
N SER A 128 6.99 -18.31 -5.10
CA SER A 128 6.12 -17.32 -5.75
C SER A 128 6.05 -15.99 -5.00
N VAL A 129 6.48 -15.96 -3.73
CA VAL A 129 6.44 -14.75 -2.92
C VAL A 129 7.42 -13.73 -3.51
N LYS A 130 6.88 -12.67 -4.04
CA LYS A 130 7.68 -11.49 -4.43
C LYS A 130 7.98 -10.65 -3.19
N PRO A 131 9.13 -9.95 -3.14
CA PRO A 131 9.29 -8.88 -2.17
C PRO A 131 8.02 -8.03 -2.19
N PRO A 132 7.49 -7.62 -1.05
CA PRO A 132 6.33 -6.76 -1.05
C PRO A 132 6.69 -5.55 -1.92
N GLU A 133 6.09 -5.49 -3.11
CA GLU A 133 5.92 -4.20 -3.78
C GLU A 133 5.21 -3.40 -2.71
N GLY A 134 5.88 -2.36 -2.20
CA GLY A 134 5.27 -1.47 -1.23
C GLY A 134 3.86 -1.20 -1.74
N PRO A 135 2.81 -1.30 -0.91
CA PRO A 135 1.46 -1.12 -1.39
C PRO A 135 1.52 0.14 -2.22
N LYS A 136 1.21 0.02 -3.51
CA LYS A 136 0.91 1.19 -4.35
C LYS A 136 -0.16 1.87 -3.54
N GLY A 137 0.20 2.97 -2.88
CA GLY A 137 -0.74 3.71 -2.05
C GLY A 137 -1.99 3.85 -2.91
N PRO A 138 -3.20 3.74 -2.36
CA PRO A 138 -4.37 4.06 -3.15
C PRO A 138 -4.03 5.40 -3.78
N ASP A 139 -4.33 5.55 -5.05
CA ASP A 139 -4.23 6.85 -5.70
C ASP A 139 -4.83 7.86 -4.74
N VAL A 140 -3.95 8.64 -4.09
CA VAL A 140 -4.34 9.59 -3.03
C VAL A 140 -5.06 10.78 -3.65
N ASN A 141 -5.09 10.81 -4.96
CA ASN A 141 -6.07 11.53 -5.73
C ASN A 141 -7.29 10.62 -5.81
N GLY A 142 -8.29 10.87 -4.97
CA GLY A 142 -9.64 10.31 -5.10
C GLY A 142 -10.39 10.82 -6.36
N GLY A 143 -9.65 11.23 -7.38
CA GLY A 143 -9.97 11.27 -8.78
C GLY A 143 -9.12 10.19 -9.43
N GLN A 144 -9.69 9.42 -10.34
CA GLN A 144 -8.96 8.63 -11.31
C GLN A 144 -7.64 9.36 -11.60
N ALA A 145 -6.52 8.64 -11.63
CA ALA A 145 -5.36 9.11 -12.36
C ALA A 145 -5.81 9.30 -13.81
N THR A 146 -6.50 10.41 -14.07
CA THR A 146 -6.55 10.97 -15.39
C THR A 146 -5.09 11.24 -15.66
N GLU A 147 -4.53 10.53 -16.66
CA GLU A 147 -3.29 10.93 -17.28
C GLU A 147 -3.29 12.46 -17.26
N ASP A 148 -2.23 13.05 -16.70
CA ASP A 148 -2.17 14.51 -16.58
C ASP A 148 -2.10 15.11 -17.99
N ASN A 149 -3.27 15.22 -18.60
CA ASN A 149 -3.48 15.79 -19.91
C ASN A 149 -3.54 17.33 -19.84
N THR A 150 -3.13 17.92 -18.72
CA THR A 150 -3.13 19.38 -18.51
C THR A 150 -2.37 20.09 -19.63
N TRP A 151 -1.25 19.54 -20.08
CA TRP A 151 -0.49 20.06 -21.21
C TRP A 151 -1.31 20.04 -22.53
N MET A 152 -2.10 18.98 -22.75
CA MET A 152 -2.96 18.85 -23.94
C MET A 152 -4.07 19.89 -23.91
N TYR A 153 -4.73 20.08 -22.77
CA TYR A 153 -5.76 21.13 -22.61
C TYR A 153 -5.14 22.52 -22.74
N ALA A 154 -3.95 22.75 -22.20
CA ALA A 154 -3.20 23.99 -22.40
C ALA A 154 -2.90 24.25 -23.89
N MET A 155 -2.42 23.25 -24.62
CA MET A 155 -2.18 23.34 -26.06
C MET A 155 -3.46 23.63 -26.86
N ILE A 156 -4.55 22.91 -26.56
CA ILE A 156 -5.86 23.16 -27.20
C ILE A 156 -6.31 24.59 -26.93
N THR A 157 -6.18 25.08 -25.69
CA THR A 157 -6.56 26.45 -25.31
C THR A 157 -5.74 27.49 -26.09
N VAL A 158 -4.43 27.29 -26.23
CA VAL A 158 -3.55 28.16 -27.02
C VAL A 158 -3.97 28.17 -28.48
N VAL A 159 -4.23 27.01 -29.08
CA VAL A 159 -4.68 26.88 -30.47
C VAL A 159 -6.01 27.59 -30.69
N LEU A 160 -6.98 27.42 -29.79
CA LEU A 160 -8.28 28.09 -29.85
C LEU A 160 -8.12 29.63 -29.76
N LEU A 161 -7.27 30.11 -28.85
CA LEU A 161 -6.97 31.53 -28.73
C LEU A 161 -6.35 32.10 -29.99
N LEU A 162 -5.41 31.38 -30.63
CA LEU A 162 -4.82 31.77 -31.90
C LEU A 162 -5.88 31.82 -33.01
N LEU A 163 -6.75 30.83 -33.10
CA LEU A 163 -7.87 30.81 -34.04
C LEU A 163 -8.81 32.00 -33.84
N VAL A 164 -9.16 32.36 -32.62
CA VAL A 164 -9.98 33.54 -32.31
C VAL A 164 -9.27 34.82 -32.76
N ILE A 165 -7.96 34.94 -32.54
CA ILE A 165 -7.19 36.10 -33.00
C ILE A 165 -7.17 36.19 -34.53
N VAL A 166 -6.95 35.07 -35.23
CA VAL A 166 -6.96 35.00 -36.71
C VAL A 166 -8.34 35.37 -37.26
N MET A 167 -9.42 34.77 -36.71
CA MET A 167 -10.79 35.06 -37.08
C MET A 167 -11.14 36.53 -36.88
N TRP A 168 -10.71 37.11 -35.80
CA TRP A 168 -10.89 38.54 -35.52
C TRP A 168 -10.14 39.41 -36.54
N ARG A 169 -8.88 39.06 -36.86
CA ARG A 169 -8.09 39.75 -37.92
C ARG A 169 -8.74 39.65 -39.27
N VAL A 170 -9.22 38.48 -39.65
CA VAL A 170 -9.93 38.24 -40.95
C VAL A 170 -11.23 39.04 -41.00
N ASN A 171 -12.04 39.00 -39.91
CA ASN A 171 -13.29 39.76 -39.88
C ASN A 171 -13.05 41.27 -39.92
N SER A 172 -12.02 41.78 -39.23
CA SER A 172 -11.62 43.20 -39.34
C SER A 172 -11.17 43.56 -40.76
N GLY A 173 -10.41 42.69 -41.41
CA GLY A 173 -9.99 42.87 -42.81
C GLY A 173 -11.16 42.91 -43.79
N LEU A 174 -12.10 41.97 -43.63
CA LEU A 174 -13.31 41.91 -44.48
C LEU A 174 -14.18 43.16 -44.29
N LYS A 175 -14.36 43.66 -43.09
CA LYS A 175 -15.11 44.90 -42.80
C LYS A 175 -14.44 46.11 -43.46
N ARG A 176 -13.12 46.18 -43.52
CA ARG A 176 -12.38 47.24 -44.21
C ARG A 176 -12.63 47.21 -45.73
N VAL A 177 -12.49 46.03 -46.33
CA VAL A 177 -12.71 45.87 -47.78
C VAL A 177 -14.16 46.20 -48.15
N ALA A 178 -15.14 45.83 -47.31
CA ALA A 178 -16.54 46.17 -47.50
C ALA A 178 -16.77 47.70 -47.42
N ALA A 179 -16.22 48.37 -46.39
CA ALA A 179 -16.33 49.81 -46.20
C ALA A 179 -15.67 50.60 -47.35
N GLU A 180 -14.52 50.12 -47.86
CA GLU A 180 -13.82 50.71 -49.02
C GLU A 180 -14.63 50.61 -50.28
N LYS A 181 -15.32 49.50 -50.54
CA LYS A 181 -16.25 49.33 -51.70
C LYS A 181 -17.48 50.23 -51.61
N GLU A 182 -17.95 50.54 -50.42
CA GLU A 182 -19.09 51.38 -50.18
C GLU A 182 -18.73 52.89 -50.09
N GLY A 183 -17.45 53.26 -50.31
CA GLY A 183 -16.97 54.63 -50.19
C GLY A 183 -17.04 55.22 -48.78
N GLN A 184 -17.14 54.41 -47.75
CA GLN A 184 -17.20 54.83 -46.36
C GLN A 184 -15.79 55.08 -45.77
N PRO A 185 -15.61 56.01 -44.82
CA PRO A 185 -14.31 56.27 -44.23
C PRO A 185 -13.84 55.01 -43.44
N VAL A 186 -12.69 54.44 -43.87
CA VAL A 186 -12.07 53.30 -43.20
C VAL A 186 -11.57 53.71 -41.80
N LEU A 187 -12.21 53.20 -40.75
CA LEU A 187 -11.76 53.41 -39.37
C LEU A 187 -10.41 52.70 -39.14
N LYS A 188 -9.40 53.46 -38.66
CA LYS A 188 -8.12 52.90 -38.26
C LYS A 188 -8.31 51.98 -37.08
N ASP A 189 -7.70 50.75 -37.13
CA ASP A 189 -7.71 49.84 -36.01
C ASP A 189 -7.09 50.51 -34.78
N LEU A 190 -7.82 50.51 -33.67
CA LEU A 190 -7.26 50.86 -32.40
C LEU A 190 -6.25 49.82 -31.94
N PRO A 191 -5.07 50.22 -31.50
CA PRO A 191 -4.12 49.27 -30.90
C PRO A 191 -4.78 48.50 -29.75
N ILE A 192 -4.38 47.21 -29.56
CA ILE A 192 -5.03 46.28 -28.64
C ILE A 192 -5.20 46.89 -27.25
N TYR A 193 -4.23 47.67 -26.76
CA TYR A 193 -4.26 48.34 -25.46
C TYR A 193 -5.27 49.53 -25.36
N ARG A 194 -5.90 49.93 -26.47
CA ARG A 194 -7.00 50.91 -26.52
C ARG A 194 -8.35 50.30 -26.88
N ASN A 195 -8.36 49.00 -27.18
CA ASN A 195 -9.58 48.27 -27.48
C ASN A 195 -10.26 47.87 -26.16
N LYS A 196 -11.41 48.49 -25.87
CA LYS A 196 -12.16 48.26 -24.61
C LYS A 196 -12.54 46.77 -24.44
N LEU A 197 -12.88 46.07 -25.54
CA LEU A 197 -13.23 44.64 -25.46
C LEU A 197 -12.00 43.80 -25.13
N ALA A 198 -10.86 44.07 -25.73
CA ALA A 198 -9.62 43.35 -25.45
C ALA A 198 -9.17 43.57 -23.99
N ILE A 199 -9.28 44.79 -23.49
CA ILE A 199 -9.00 45.13 -22.09
C ILE A 199 -9.96 44.38 -21.16
N ALA A 200 -11.27 44.35 -21.45
CA ALA A 200 -12.27 43.66 -20.63
C ALA A 200 -11.98 42.17 -20.57
N ILE A 201 -11.65 41.53 -21.72
CA ILE A 201 -11.27 40.10 -21.76
C ILE A 201 -10.00 39.85 -20.94
N ALA A 202 -8.97 40.67 -21.08
CA ALA A 202 -7.73 40.55 -20.32
C ALA A 202 -7.97 40.65 -18.79
N VAL A 203 -8.81 41.61 -18.37
CA VAL A 203 -9.20 41.75 -16.95
C VAL A 203 -9.95 40.51 -16.46
N ILE A 204 -10.90 39.97 -17.22
CA ILE A 204 -11.64 38.77 -16.85
C ILE A 204 -10.68 37.59 -16.70
N VAL A 205 -9.75 37.40 -17.64
CA VAL A 205 -8.75 36.34 -17.56
C VAL A 205 -7.89 36.47 -16.30
N VAL A 206 -7.40 37.69 -15.99
CA VAL A 206 -6.64 37.93 -14.76
C VAL A 206 -7.47 37.63 -13.52
N LEU A 207 -8.74 38.02 -13.49
CA LEU A 207 -9.63 37.76 -12.35
C LEU A 207 -9.87 36.26 -12.16
N ILE A 208 -10.03 35.49 -13.27
CA ILE A 208 -10.19 34.03 -13.21
C ILE A 208 -8.92 33.38 -12.63
N PHE A 209 -7.74 33.74 -13.13
CA PHE A 209 -6.47 33.23 -12.61
C PHE A 209 -6.23 33.63 -11.14
N ALA A 210 -6.47 34.89 -10.80
CA ALA A 210 -6.36 35.37 -9.42
C ALA A 210 -7.31 34.60 -8.50
N GLY A 211 -8.57 34.43 -8.90
CA GLY A 211 -9.57 33.66 -8.18
C GLY A 211 -9.13 32.22 -7.98
N TYR A 212 -8.64 31.56 -9.01
CA TYR A 212 -8.10 30.21 -8.92
C TYR A 212 -6.93 30.11 -7.94
N TYR A 213 -5.94 31.00 -8.03
CA TYR A 213 -4.78 31.03 -7.12
C TYR A 213 -5.18 31.29 -5.68
N ILE A 214 -6.05 32.26 -5.44
CA ILE A 214 -6.54 32.59 -4.09
C ILE A 214 -7.30 31.41 -3.49
N THR A 215 -8.22 30.81 -4.24
CA THR A 215 -9.01 29.66 -3.78
C THR A 215 -8.11 28.46 -3.50
N ASN A 216 -7.17 28.15 -4.39
CA ASN A 216 -6.25 27.03 -4.22
C ASN A 216 -5.32 27.25 -3.01
N SER A 217 -4.81 28.45 -2.82
CA SER A 217 -4.01 28.81 -1.64
C SER A 217 -4.81 28.72 -0.34
N ALA A 218 -6.05 29.19 -0.34
CA ALA A 218 -6.94 29.09 0.82
C ALA A 218 -7.27 27.62 1.16
N VAL A 219 -7.57 26.80 0.16
CA VAL A 219 -7.85 25.35 0.34
C VAL A 219 -6.62 24.60 0.84
N ASN A 220 -5.42 25.01 0.45
CA ASN A 220 -4.17 24.39 0.88
C ASN A 220 -3.63 24.93 2.20
N LEU A 221 -4.26 25.96 2.76
CA LEU A 221 -3.85 26.53 4.05
C LEU A 221 -3.92 25.46 5.15
N GLY A 222 -2.82 25.24 5.86
CA GLY A 222 -2.70 24.22 6.91
C GLY A 222 -2.53 22.80 6.43
N ARG A 223 -2.52 22.51 5.12
CA ARG A 223 -2.15 21.20 4.59
C ARG A 223 -0.64 21.05 4.58
N GLN A 224 -0.17 19.92 5.11
CA GLN A 224 1.26 19.65 5.25
C GLN A 224 1.72 18.50 4.37
N GLN A 225 0.98 18.13 3.33
CA GLN A 225 1.42 17.11 2.38
C GLN A 225 2.78 17.49 1.77
N ASN A 226 3.67 16.50 1.68
CA ASN A 226 5.08 16.67 1.27
C ASN A 226 5.95 17.47 2.25
N TYR A 227 5.44 17.77 3.46
CA TYR A 227 6.27 18.38 4.50
C TYR A 227 7.38 17.44 4.94
N GLN A 228 8.61 17.87 4.79
CA GLN A 228 9.83 17.10 5.05
C GLN A 228 10.83 17.99 5.82
N PRO A 229 10.69 18.07 7.15
CA PRO A 229 11.58 18.89 7.96
C PRO A 229 12.92 18.18 8.19
N LEU A 230 13.98 18.96 8.39
CA LEU A 230 15.24 18.47 8.87
C LEU A 230 15.10 17.87 10.27
N GLN A 231 15.75 16.75 10.49
CA GLN A 231 15.76 16.03 11.76
C GLN A 231 17.10 16.22 12.49
N PRO A 232 17.11 16.16 13.83
CA PRO A 232 18.36 16.28 14.61
C PRO A 232 19.41 15.20 14.30
N ILE A 233 18.95 14.02 13.85
CA ILE A 233 19.79 12.93 13.36
C ILE A 233 19.18 12.46 12.04
N PHE A 234 19.99 12.26 11.03
CA PHE A 234 19.57 11.60 9.82
C PHE A 234 19.29 10.13 10.11
N TYR A 235 18.04 9.71 9.94
CA TYR A 235 17.60 8.34 10.13
C TYR A 235 16.93 7.82 8.85
N SER A 236 17.57 6.84 8.22
CA SER A 236 17.04 6.24 6.99
C SER A 236 16.11 5.06 7.28
N HIS A 237 14.82 5.20 6.98
CA HIS A 237 13.89 4.08 6.98
C HIS A 237 14.21 3.09 5.87
N LYS A 238 14.78 3.56 4.74
CA LYS A 238 15.23 2.72 3.63
C LYS A 238 16.28 1.70 4.11
N VAL A 239 17.27 2.13 4.89
CA VAL A 239 18.28 1.22 5.43
C VAL A 239 17.67 0.26 6.46
N HIS A 240 16.87 0.75 7.39
CA HIS A 240 16.35 -0.06 8.50
C HIS A 240 15.18 -0.96 8.08
N ALA A 241 14.13 -0.38 7.53
CA ALA A 241 12.92 -1.11 7.18
C ALA A 241 12.94 -1.70 5.77
N GLY A 242 13.60 -1.02 4.81
CA GLY A 242 13.74 -1.49 3.43
C GLY A 242 14.79 -2.59 3.31
N ILE A 243 16.07 -2.23 3.46
CA ILE A 243 17.20 -3.14 3.23
C ILE A 243 17.28 -4.21 4.32
N ASN A 244 17.33 -3.78 5.60
CA ASN A 244 17.44 -4.70 6.74
C ASN A 244 16.10 -5.31 7.16
N GLN A 245 14.98 -4.90 6.57
CA GLN A 245 13.64 -5.43 6.79
C GLN A 245 13.20 -5.49 8.27
N ILE A 246 13.67 -4.54 9.07
CA ILE A 246 13.26 -4.42 10.46
C ILE A 246 11.77 -4.07 10.50
N ASN A 247 10.98 -4.84 11.25
CA ASN A 247 9.55 -4.63 11.34
C ASN A 247 9.23 -3.25 11.96
N CYS A 248 8.28 -2.54 11.38
CA CYS A 248 7.85 -1.22 11.86
C CYS A 248 7.50 -1.21 13.35
N LEU A 249 6.83 -2.26 13.81
CA LEU A 249 6.39 -2.40 15.20
C LEU A 249 7.52 -2.68 16.19
N TYR A 250 8.70 -3.05 15.72
CA TYR A 250 9.87 -3.16 16.61
C TYR A 250 10.22 -1.78 17.22
N CYS A 251 10.13 -0.74 16.42
CA CYS A 251 10.41 0.63 16.86
C CYS A 251 9.13 1.40 17.24
N HIS A 252 8.02 1.16 16.53
CA HIS A 252 6.75 1.86 16.70
C HIS A 252 5.68 0.96 17.36
N ALA A 253 6.03 0.23 18.41
CA ALA A 253 5.13 -0.69 19.11
C ALA A 253 3.84 -0.02 19.63
N GLY A 254 3.87 1.28 19.89
CA GLY A 254 2.69 2.07 20.27
C GLY A 254 1.58 2.07 19.24
N ALA A 255 1.91 1.86 17.96
CA ALA A 255 0.92 1.87 16.87
C ALA A 255 -0.17 0.79 17.03
N GLU A 256 0.15 -0.35 17.65
CA GLU A 256 -0.84 -1.40 17.94
C GLU A 256 -1.54 -1.26 19.30
N LYS A 257 -0.96 -0.49 20.20
CA LYS A 257 -1.36 -0.52 21.62
C LYS A 257 -1.95 0.80 22.11
N SER A 258 -1.74 1.88 21.38
CA SER A 258 -2.12 3.21 21.85
C SER A 258 -2.65 4.10 20.71
N ARG A 259 -3.16 5.26 21.11
CA ARG A 259 -3.59 6.31 20.18
C ARG A 259 -2.43 6.77 19.27
N GLN A 260 -1.23 6.88 19.83
CA GLN A 260 -0.05 7.37 19.13
C GLN A 260 0.93 6.25 18.84
N ALA A 261 1.53 6.26 17.65
CA ALA A 261 2.53 5.25 17.27
C ALA A 261 3.81 5.35 18.08
N MET A 262 4.09 6.50 18.67
CA MET A 262 5.31 6.88 19.37
C MET A 262 6.57 6.87 18.49
N ILE A 263 7.48 7.79 18.76
CA ILE A 263 8.85 7.73 18.27
C ILE A 263 9.65 6.95 19.31
N PRO A 264 10.46 5.94 18.90
CA PRO A 264 11.22 5.13 19.85
C PRO A 264 12.24 5.99 20.59
N SER A 265 12.47 5.68 21.86
CA SER A 265 13.58 6.26 22.61
C SER A 265 14.92 5.80 22.05
N SER A 266 16.00 6.56 22.29
CA SER A 266 17.35 6.17 21.88
C SER A 266 17.79 4.81 22.43
N ASN A 267 17.18 4.35 23.51
CA ASN A 267 17.42 3.02 24.08
C ASN A 267 17.06 1.89 23.11
N VAL A 268 15.99 2.03 22.33
CA VAL A 268 15.60 1.04 21.31
C VAL A 268 16.66 0.97 20.20
N CYS A 269 17.18 2.11 19.79
CA CYS A 269 18.27 2.18 18.80
C CYS A 269 19.51 1.45 19.31
N MET A 270 19.83 1.62 20.59
CA MET A 270 21.01 1.02 21.24
C MET A 270 20.93 -0.50 21.42
N ASN A 271 19.77 -1.14 21.19
CA ASN A 271 19.71 -2.60 21.15
C ASN A 271 20.62 -3.19 20.06
N CYS A 272 20.74 -2.50 18.93
CA CYS A 272 21.59 -2.90 17.81
C CYS A 272 22.88 -2.06 17.76
N HIS A 273 22.78 -0.73 17.95
CA HIS A 273 23.91 0.18 17.77
C HIS A 273 24.98 0.12 18.86
N LYS A 274 24.81 -0.68 19.92
CA LYS A 274 25.94 -1.05 20.80
C LYS A 274 26.99 -1.91 20.07
N GLN A 275 26.58 -2.65 19.05
CA GLN A 275 27.45 -3.52 18.24
C GLN A 275 27.74 -2.94 16.86
N ILE A 276 26.75 -2.22 16.28
CA ILE A 276 26.86 -1.60 14.96
C ILE A 276 27.29 -0.14 15.15
N ASN A 277 28.60 0.09 15.07
CA ASN A 277 29.23 1.39 15.34
C ASN A 277 29.63 2.15 14.07
N GLU A 278 29.54 1.50 12.91
CA GLU A 278 29.88 2.08 11.61
C GLU A 278 28.80 1.72 10.57
N TYR A 279 28.63 2.59 9.59
CA TYR A 279 27.80 2.32 8.44
C TYR A 279 28.64 1.66 7.35
N THR A 280 28.39 0.40 7.08
CA THR A 280 29.08 -0.41 6.08
C THR A 280 28.19 -0.79 4.89
N GLY A 281 27.00 -0.18 4.79
CA GLY A 281 26.07 -0.43 3.70
C GLY A 281 26.61 0.04 2.34
N ALA A 282 26.24 -0.67 1.26
CA ALA A 282 26.61 -0.31 -0.10
C ALA A 282 25.84 0.92 -0.63
N GLU A 283 24.69 1.23 -0.02
CA GLU A 283 23.83 2.35 -0.42
C GLU A 283 24.42 3.68 0.03
N LYS A 284 24.46 4.65 -0.88
CA LYS A 284 24.76 6.03 -0.53
C LYS A 284 23.57 6.66 0.16
N LEU A 285 23.79 7.22 1.34
CA LEU A 285 22.78 7.96 2.06
C LEU A 285 22.74 9.39 1.51
N VAL A 286 21.57 9.84 1.10
CA VAL A 286 21.40 11.16 0.50
C VAL A 286 20.24 11.87 1.19
N SER A 287 20.47 13.13 1.63
CA SER A 287 19.42 13.96 2.21
C SER A 287 18.41 14.39 1.14
N ALA A 288 17.25 14.88 1.57
CA ALA A 288 16.24 15.46 0.69
C ALA A 288 16.76 16.60 -0.18
N GLU A 289 17.82 17.29 0.27
CA GLU A 289 18.51 18.36 -0.46
C GLU A 289 19.55 17.84 -1.47
N GLY A 290 19.71 16.51 -1.58
CA GLY A 290 20.69 15.88 -2.47
C GLY A 290 22.13 15.83 -1.91
N LYS A 291 22.32 16.14 -0.63
CA LYS A 291 23.64 16.08 0.02
C LYS A 291 23.94 14.65 0.48
N GLU A 292 25.14 14.16 0.19
CA GLU A 292 25.63 12.87 0.69
C GLU A 292 25.86 12.95 2.22
N ILE A 293 25.32 11.95 2.93
CA ILE A 293 25.35 11.86 4.38
C ILE A 293 26.31 10.74 4.80
N ASN A 294 27.20 11.03 5.73
CA ASN A 294 28.05 10.03 6.36
C ASN A 294 27.29 9.28 7.46
N GLY A 295 26.85 8.05 7.18
CA GLY A 295 26.07 7.24 8.13
C GLY A 295 26.81 6.94 9.42
N THR A 296 28.13 6.76 9.38
CA THR A 296 28.95 6.53 10.58
C THR A 296 28.91 7.75 11.51
N GLU A 297 29.00 8.97 10.96
CA GLU A 297 28.86 10.19 11.78
C GLU A 297 27.48 10.28 12.45
N GLN A 298 26.41 9.83 11.77
CA GLN A 298 25.06 9.81 12.36
C GLN A 298 24.96 8.79 13.51
N ILE A 299 25.64 7.64 13.41
CA ILE A 299 25.73 6.68 14.51
C ILE A 299 26.53 7.29 15.69
N GLN A 300 27.62 8.00 15.44
CA GLN A 300 28.36 8.69 16.50
C GLN A 300 27.51 9.80 17.17
N LEU A 301 26.67 10.48 16.39
CA LEU A 301 25.72 11.46 16.91
C LEU A 301 24.64 10.79 17.79
N LEU A 302 24.15 9.60 17.39
CA LEU A 302 23.25 8.79 18.23
C LEU A 302 23.92 8.46 19.58
N TYR A 303 25.21 8.09 19.59
CA TYR A 303 25.94 7.79 20.85
C TYR A 303 26.01 9.01 21.76
N LYS A 304 26.17 10.19 21.18
CA LYS A 304 26.14 11.44 21.97
C LYS A 304 24.79 11.62 22.67
N TYR A 305 23.67 11.41 21.93
CA TYR A 305 22.33 11.52 22.50
C TYR A 305 22.03 10.40 23.52
N ALA A 306 22.45 9.17 23.24
CA ALA A 306 22.24 8.03 24.13
C ALA A 306 23.14 8.03 25.36
N GLY A 307 24.15 8.90 25.41
CA GLY A 307 25.16 8.91 26.47
C GLY A 307 26.10 7.68 26.42
N TRP A 308 26.30 7.08 25.24
CA TRP A 308 27.13 5.89 25.06
C TRP A 308 28.58 6.23 24.76
N ASP A 309 29.50 5.50 25.37
CA ASP A 309 30.93 5.56 25.06
C ASP A 309 31.34 4.30 24.27
N PRO A 310 31.56 4.42 22.93
CA PRO A 310 31.86 3.25 22.10
C PRO A 310 33.24 2.64 22.43
N ALA A 311 34.21 3.42 22.94
CA ALA A 311 35.54 2.94 23.27
C ALA A 311 35.52 2.06 24.54
N LYS A 312 34.73 2.48 25.52
CA LYS A 312 34.56 1.75 26.79
C LYS A 312 33.44 0.74 26.74
N LYS A 313 32.56 0.79 25.73
CA LYS A 313 31.34 -0.02 25.60
C LYS A 313 30.41 0.10 26.82
N GLU A 314 30.28 1.29 27.38
CA GLU A 314 29.46 1.58 28.54
C GLU A 314 28.71 2.92 28.38
N TYR A 315 27.67 3.11 29.19
CA TYR A 315 26.97 4.40 29.26
C TYR A 315 27.74 5.35 30.15
N ARG A 316 27.95 6.59 29.67
CA ARG A 316 28.48 7.68 30.49
C ARG A 316 27.51 8.01 31.61
N ARG A 317 28.04 8.12 32.83
CA ARG A 317 27.24 8.42 34.01
C ARG A 317 27.74 9.71 34.69
N ASP A 318 26.78 10.42 35.28
CA ASP A 318 27.10 11.58 36.15
C ASP A 318 27.64 11.11 37.53
N ALA A 319 27.99 12.07 38.37
CA ALA A 319 28.45 11.81 39.72
C ALA A 319 27.43 11.10 40.63
N LYS A 320 26.15 11.11 40.23
CA LYS A 320 25.04 10.44 40.94
C LYS A 320 24.73 9.06 40.34
N GLY A 321 25.46 8.61 39.33
CA GLY A 321 25.27 7.33 38.66
C GLY A 321 24.18 7.32 37.56
N ASN A 322 23.55 8.47 37.24
CA ASN A 322 22.54 8.54 36.17
C ASN A 322 23.22 8.54 34.81
N ILE A 323 22.57 7.91 33.81
CA ILE A 323 23.05 7.94 32.42
C ILE A 323 22.95 9.35 31.87
N MET A 324 24.04 9.87 31.30
CA MET A 324 24.12 11.18 30.69
C MET A 324 23.54 11.15 29.26
N ALA A 325 22.27 10.78 29.14
CA ALA A 325 21.55 10.78 27.87
C ALA A 325 20.76 12.08 27.68
N THR A 326 20.68 12.55 26.43
CA THR A 326 19.87 13.70 26.05
C THR A 326 18.77 13.24 25.10
N PRO A 327 17.50 13.54 25.33
CA PRO A 327 16.43 13.19 24.40
C PRO A 327 16.63 13.80 23.02
N ILE A 328 16.42 13.02 21.97
CA ILE A 328 16.44 13.51 20.60
C ILE A 328 15.17 14.31 20.37
N GLN A 329 15.27 15.57 20.01
CA GLN A 329 14.13 16.46 19.76
C GLN A 329 13.66 16.31 18.30
N TRP A 330 12.98 15.19 18.02
CA TRP A 330 12.45 14.91 16.69
C TRP A 330 11.39 15.95 16.27
N THR A 331 11.50 16.44 15.04
CA THR A 331 10.48 17.29 14.46
C THR A 331 9.30 16.43 14.00
N LYS A 332 8.10 16.74 14.49
CA LYS A 332 6.88 16.01 14.13
C LYS A 332 6.51 16.29 12.68
N ILE A 333 6.34 15.24 11.89
CA ILE A 333 6.05 15.30 10.44
C ILE A 333 4.54 15.27 10.20
N HIS A 334 3.86 14.28 10.79
CA HIS A 334 2.42 14.07 10.59
C HIS A 334 1.64 14.79 11.69
N ASN A 335 0.90 15.81 11.30
CA ASN A 335 0.08 16.60 12.22
C ASN A 335 -1.39 16.53 11.80
N LEU A 336 -2.25 16.37 12.79
CA LEU A 336 -3.69 16.57 12.67
C LEU A 336 -4.08 17.78 13.53
N PRO A 337 -5.12 18.56 13.16
CA PRO A 337 -5.67 19.59 14.02
C PRO A 337 -6.11 19.02 15.37
N ASP A 338 -6.03 19.81 16.43
CA ASP A 338 -6.30 19.36 17.81
C ASP A 338 -7.71 18.82 18.00
N HIS A 339 -8.68 19.30 17.22
CA HIS A 339 -10.07 18.86 17.24
C HIS A 339 -10.30 17.53 16.52
N VAL A 340 -9.23 16.88 15.99
CA VAL A 340 -9.34 15.59 15.29
C VAL A 340 -8.80 14.48 16.17
N TYR A 341 -9.66 13.52 16.46
CA TYR A 341 -9.28 12.28 17.14
C TYR A 341 -8.85 11.24 16.11
N PHE A 342 -7.64 10.73 16.26
CA PHE A 342 -7.14 9.60 15.49
C PHE A 342 -6.48 8.59 16.42
N ASN A 343 -6.81 7.32 16.25
CA ASN A 343 -6.26 6.23 17.07
C ASN A 343 -5.56 5.19 16.19
N HIS A 344 -4.23 5.10 16.31
CA HIS A 344 -3.45 4.12 15.56
C HIS A 344 -3.88 2.69 15.87
N SER A 345 -4.13 2.32 17.13
CA SER A 345 -4.46 0.93 17.49
C SER A 345 -5.76 0.45 16.86
N GLN A 346 -6.75 1.32 16.65
CA GLN A 346 -7.97 0.97 15.94
C GLN A 346 -7.72 0.69 14.46
N HIS A 347 -6.82 1.43 13.82
CA HIS A 347 -6.50 1.25 12.41
C HIS A 347 -5.53 0.07 12.19
N VAL A 348 -4.47 -0.02 13.00
CA VAL A 348 -3.40 -1.00 12.83
C VAL A 348 -3.80 -2.36 13.39
N LYS A 349 -4.27 -2.42 14.65
CA LYS A 349 -4.60 -3.70 15.31
C LYS A 349 -5.97 -4.20 14.94
N VAL A 350 -7.00 -3.35 15.03
CA VAL A 350 -8.38 -3.74 14.77
C VAL A 350 -8.68 -3.76 13.28
N GLY A 351 -8.37 -2.66 12.57
CA GLY A 351 -8.60 -2.53 11.13
C GLY A 351 -7.60 -3.27 10.26
N GLN A 352 -6.45 -3.71 10.82
CA GLN A 352 -5.35 -4.36 10.09
C GLN A 352 -4.89 -3.56 8.85
N VAL A 353 -4.92 -2.23 8.97
CA VAL A 353 -4.48 -1.32 7.91
C VAL A 353 -2.97 -1.28 7.88
N ALA A 354 -2.38 -1.52 6.70
CA ALA A 354 -0.93 -1.44 6.52
C ALA A 354 -0.42 -0.01 6.73
N CYS A 355 0.75 0.13 7.35
CA CYS A 355 1.38 1.42 7.65
C CYS A 355 1.51 2.30 6.40
N GLN A 356 1.88 1.69 5.28
CA GLN A 356 2.09 2.34 3.99
C GLN A 356 0.83 2.99 3.42
N ARG A 357 -0.35 2.56 3.87
CA ARG A 357 -1.62 3.15 3.41
C ARG A 357 -1.70 4.66 3.73
N CYS A 358 -1.13 5.05 4.88
CA CYS A 358 -1.13 6.42 5.37
C CYS A 358 0.24 7.09 5.23
N HIS A 359 1.31 6.33 5.48
CA HIS A 359 2.68 6.84 5.49
C HIS A 359 3.42 6.70 4.15
N GLY A 360 2.76 6.10 3.12
CA GLY A 360 3.40 5.86 1.83
C GLY A 360 4.48 4.79 1.88
N PRO A 361 5.37 4.73 0.89
CA PRO A 361 6.44 3.75 0.80
C PRO A 361 7.58 4.08 1.77
N ILE A 362 7.27 4.16 3.05
CA ILE A 362 8.20 4.63 4.09
C ILE A 362 9.49 3.80 4.16
N GLN A 363 9.41 2.52 3.79
CA GLN A 363 10.59 1.64 3.69
C GLN A 363 11.55 2.01 2.55
N ASP A 364 11.15 2.93 1.66
CA ASP A 364 11.99 3.43 0.57
C ASP A 364 12.47 4.87 0.82
N MET A 365 12.10 5.44 1.99
CA MET A 365 12.43 6.82 2.34
C MET A 365 13.72 6.88 3.17
N ASP A 366 14.69 7.65 2.71
CA ASP A 366 15.83 8.03 3.53
C ASP A 366 15.42 9.06 4.58
N GLU A 367 14.78 10.14 4.18
CA GLU A 367 14.15 11.10 5.08
C GLU A 367 12.63 11.06 4.89
N VAL A 368 11.91 10.96 6.00
CA VAL A 368 10.44 10.83 5.98
C VAL A 368 9.78 12.17 5.68
N TYR A 369 8.77 12.12 4.81
CA TYR A 369 7.87 13.24 4.55
C TYR A 369 6.42 12.86 4.77
N GLN A 370 5.54 13.83 4.93
CA GLN A 370 4.10 13.57 5.04
C GLN A 370 3.55 13.17 3.66
N PHE A 371 3.33 11.88 3.45
CA PHE A 371 2.83 11.32 2.19
C PHE A 371 1.35 11.65 1.96
N ALA A 372 0.50 11.27 2.90
CA ALA A 372 -0.94 11.47 2.79
C ALA A 372 -1.35 12.90 3.13
N PRO A 373 -2.38 13.45 2.47
CA PRO A 373 -2.86 14.80 2.75
C PRO A 373 -3.50 14.95 4.14
N LEU A 374 -3.94 13.85 4.74
CA LEU A 374 -4.59 13.77 6.05
C LEU A 374 -5.79 14.72 6.20
N THR A 375 -6.48 15.01 5.09
CA THR A 375 -7.68 15.84 5.09
C THR A 375 -8.91 15.03 5.47
N MET A 376 -9.96 15.68 5.95
CA MET A 376 -11.23 15.04 6.28
C MET A 376 -11.78 14.21 5.09
N GLY A 377 -11.77 14.77 3.87
CA GLY A 377 -12.21 14.07 2.67
C GLY A 377 -11.40 12.81 2.37
N TRP A 378 -10.09 12.84 2.62
CA TRP A 378 -9.23 11.66 2.45
C TRP A 378 -9.61 10.53 3.42
N CYS A 379 -9.86 10.86 4.69
CA CYS A 379 -10.31 9.88 5.69
C CYS A 379 -11.69 9.31 5.34
N ILE A 380 -12.65 10.17 4.98
CA ILE A 380 -14.00 9.78 4.60
C ILE A 380 -13.99 8.85 3.38
N ASN A 381 -13.21 9.16 2.35
CA ASN A 381 -13.13 8.32 1.15
C ASN A 381 -12.57 6.93 1.47
N CYS A 382 -11.56 6.85 2.35
CA CYS A 382 -11.05 5.58 2.83
C CYS A 382 -12.14 4.77 3.56
N HIS A 383 -12.86 5.39 4.49
CA HIS A 383 -13.92 4.74 5.27
C HIS A 383 -15.10 4.25 4.42
N ARG A 384 -15.43 4.95 3.33
CA ARG A 384 -16.46 4.54 2.37
C ARG A 384 -16.08 3.31 1.57
N GLN A 385 -14.78 3.15 1.27
CA GLN A 385 -14.30 2.10 0.37
C GLN A 385 -13.73 0.90 1.10
N THR A 386 -13.27 1.08 2.35
CA THR A 386 -12.58 0.03 3.09
C THR A 386 -13.58 -0.94 3.69
N GLN A 387 -13.47 -2.21 3.31
CA GLN A 387 -14.23 -3.29 3.91
C GLN A 387 -13.65 -3.70 5.26
N VAL A 388 -14.53 -3.94 6.20
CA VAL A 388 -14.21 -4.43 7.54
C VAL A 388 -13.96 -5.93 7.51
N LYS A 389 -12.89 -6.38 8.14
CA LYS A 389 -12.53 -7.81 8.23
C LYS A 389 -13.31 -8.48 9.37
N PHE A 390 -14.50 -8.99 9.08
CA PHE A 390 -15.37 -9.61 10.08
C PHE A 390 -14.93 -11.01 10.48
N THR A 391 -14.45 -11.82 9.53
CA THR A 391 -14.27 -13.27 9.70
C THR A 391 -13.17 -13.68 10.67
N GLU A 392 -12.23 -12.79 10.98
CA GLU A 392 -11.08 -13.11 11.83
C GLU A 392 -10.88 -12.09 12.97
N ASN A 393 -11.91 -11.28 13.24
CA ASN A 393 -11.77 -10.16 14.17
C ASN A 393 -12.96 -10.07 15.12
N ASN A 394 -12.75 -10.59 16.33
CA ASN A 394 -13.76 -10.60 17.39
C ASN A 394 -14.26 -9.21 17.81
N TYR A 395 -13.52 -8.14 17.49
CA TYR A 395 -13.96 -6.77 17.76
C TYR A 395 -15.28 -6.45 17.07
N TYR A 396 -15.50 -7.01 15.86
CA TYR A 396 -16.71 -6.76 15.08
C TYR A 396 -17.84 -7.75 15.37
N SER A 397 -17.66 -8.66 16.32
CA SER A 397 -18.71 -9.64 16.72
C SER A 397 -19.98 -8.99 17.23
N ILE A 398 -19.89 -7.75 17.76
CA ILE A 398 -21.05 -6.97 18.21
C ILE A 398 -22.01 -6.57 17.08
N PHE A 399 -21.56 -6.60 15.83
CA PHE A 399 -22.40 -6.31 14.67
C PHE A 399 -23.04 -7.61 14.10
N GLU A 400 -23.80 -8.31 14.94
CA GLU A 400 -24.40 -9.62 14.63
C GLU A 400 -25.20 -9.61 13.33
N LYS A 401 -25.98 -8.54 13.05
CA LYS A 401 -26.77 -8.40 11.84
C LYS A 401 -25.90 -8.51 10.59
N TYR A 402 -24.82 -7.75 10.52
CA TYR A 402 -23.91 -7.79 9.37
C TYR A 402 -23.17 -9.12 9.24
N ASN A 403 -22.81 -9.72 10.37
CA ASN A 403 -22.19 -11.02 10.40
C ASN A 403 -23.13 -12.10 9.86
N GLN A 404 -24.43 -12.02 10.19
CA GLN A 404 -25.44 -12.92 9.66
C GLN A 404 -25.70 -12.69 8.17
N GLU A 405 -25.82 -11.42 7.72
CA GLU A 405 -26.00 -11.07 6.31
C GLU A 405 -24.84 -11.58 5.42
N LEU A 406 -23.59 -11.52 5.94
CA LEU A 406 -22.41 -12.07 5.25
C LEU A 406 -22.48 -13.60 5.16
N LYS A 407 -22.86 -14.29 6.26
CA LYS A 407 -23.02 -15.76 6.29
C LYS A 407 -24.12 -16.22 5.33
N ASP A 408 -25.22 -15.48 5.29
CA ASP A 408 -26.36 -15.75 4.42
C ASP A 408 -26.12 -15.35 2.94
N LYS A 409 -24.93 -14.82 2.63
CA LYS A 409 -24.57 -14.29 1.30
C LYS A 409 -25.55 -13.24 0.77
N LYS A 410 -26.20 -12.49 1.68
CA LYS A 410 -27.07 -11.35 1.34
C LYS A 410 -26.25 -10.08 1.06
N ARG A 411 -24.97 -10.08 1.44
CA ARG A 411 -24.05 -8.97 1.31
C ARG A 411 -22.64 -9.50 1.01
N ASP A 412 -21.91 -8.84 0.12
CA ASP A 412 -20.56 -9.24 -0.26
C ASP A 412 -19.47 -8.67 0.68
N GLY A 413 -19.80 -7.63 1.45
CA GLY A 413 -18.89 -6.97 2.38
C GLY A 413 -19.59 -5.93 3.24
N VAL A 414 -18.92 -5.47 4.26
CA VAL A 414 -19.35 -4.39 5.15
C VAL A 414 -18.25 -3.34 5.17
N THR A 415 -18.58 -2.11 4.85
CA THR A 415 -17.64 -1.01 4.87
C THR A 415 -17.53 -0.38 6.27
N VAL A 416 -16.49 0.43 6.48
CA VAL A 416 -16.37 1.21 7.71
C VAL A 416 -17.52 2.21 7.85
N GLU A 417 -18.05 2.73 6.72
CA GLU A 417 -19.25 3.58 6.69
C GLU A 417 -20.46 2.85 7.26
N ASP A 418 -20.70 1.60 6.86
CA ASP A 418 -21.83 0.78 7.33
C ASP A 418 -21.88 0.60 8.86
N ILE A 419 -20.74 0.60 9.51
CA ILE A 419 -20.61 0.47 10.98
C ILE A 419 -20.51 1.82 11.71
N GLY A 420 -20.89 2.91 11.03
CA GLY A 420 -20.90 4.25 11.62
C GLY A 420 -19.55 4.98 11.61
N GLY A 421 -18.59 4.53 10.79
CA GLY A 421 -17.26 5.15 10.72
C GLY A 421 -17.22 6.54 10.09
N LEU A 422 -18.36 7.07 9.61
CA LEU A 422 -18.50 8.44 9.10
C LEU A 422 -19.22 9.38 10.06
N GLU A 423 -19.63 8.90 11.23
CA GLU A 423 -20.24 9.77 12.24
C GLU A 423 -19.25 10.83 12.73
N CYS A 424 -19.68 12.08 12.78
CA CYS A 424 -18.82 13.22 13.11
C CYS A 424 -18.04 13.01 14.42
N GLN A 425 -18.71 12.48 15.45
CA GLN A 425 -18.14 12.23 16.78
C GLN A 425 -17.09 11.12 16.83
N LYS A 426 -16.93 10.34 15.76
CA LYS A 426 -15.85 9.33 15.69
C LYS A 426 -14.50 9.95 15.43
N CYS A 427 -14.49 11.13 14.81
CA CYS A 427 -13.27 11.84 14.41
C CYS A 427 -13.13 13.20 15.09
N HIS A 428 -14.23 13.81 15.57
CA HIS A 428 -14.25 15.12 16.19
C HIS A 428 -14.85 15.08 17.60
N TYR A 429 -14.27 15.84 18.53
CA TYR A 429 -14.74 15.97 19.93
C TYR A 429 -14.69 17.44 20.38
#